data_556a6bbdebc1a202bf50567bdde70e54
#
_entry.id   556a6bbdebc1a202bf50567bdde70e54
#
_cell.length_a   1.000
_cell.length_b   1.000
_cell.length_c   1.000
_cell.angle_alpha   90.00
_cell.angle_beta   90.00
_cell.angle_gamma   90.00
#
_symmetry.space_group_name_H-M   'P 1'
#
loop_
_entity.id
_entity.type
_entity.pdbx_description
1 polymer ?
#
loop_
_entity_poly.entity_id
_entity_poly.type
_entity_poly.pdbx_seq_one_letter_code
_entity_poly.pdbx_strand_id
1 'polypeptide(L)'
;MALRHQVKCRICDAYDEIKKMTKKNSKISLIGAGQIGGTLAHLIGTKELVDEVVLFDVASGIAKGKALDIAQSSSVDGFNVKFSGTDNYKDIEGSDVVIITAGVPRKPGMSRDDLLGINLKIIKQ
;
A
#
# COMPACT_ATOMS: atom_id res chain seq x y z
N MET A 1 -27.09 -31.68 6.53
CA MET A 1 -27.34 -30.32 6.05
C MET A 1 -27.38 -29.38 7.25
N ALA A 2 -26.23 -28.78 7.58
CA ALA A 2 -26.11 -27.95 8.78
C ALA A 2 -26.45 -26.51 8.42
N LEU A 3 -27.63 -26.04 8.84
CA LEU A 3 -28.01 -24.63 8.84
C LEU A 3 -27.09 -23.87 9.82
N ARG A 4 -26.03 -23.23 9.29
CA ARG A 4 -25.31 -22.21 10.06
C ARG A 4 -26.27 -21.05 10.28
N HIS A 5 -26.86 -20.98 11.45
CA HIS A 5 -27.47 -19.75 11.94
C HIS A 5 -26.34 -18.73 12.05
N GLN A 6 -26.26 -17.83 11.07
CA GLN A 6 -25.46 -16.61 11.20
C GLN A 6 -26.15 -15.76 12.27
N VAL A 7 -25.60 -15.78 13.46
CA VAL A 7 -25.95 -14.80 14.49
C VAL A 7 -25.48 -13.45 13.96
N LYS A 8 -26.40 -12.65 13.41
CA LYS A 8 -26.13 -11.27 13.03
C LYS A 8 -25.75 -10.50 14.29
N CYS A 9 -24.48 -10.16 14.39
CA CYS A 9 -23.98 -9.31 15.46
C CYS A 9 -24.25 -7.85 15.10
N ARG A 10 -24.95 -7.10 15.95
CA ARG A 10 -25.21 -5.66 15.76
C ARG A 10 -23.94 -4.85 15.53
N ILE A 11 -22.82 -5.28 16.10
CA ILE A 11 -21.51 -4.65 15.91
C ILE A 11 -21.01 -4.89 14.48
N CYS A 12 -21.21 -6.10 13.92
CA CYS A 12 -20.84 -6.41 12.54
C CYS A 12 -21.70 -5.61 11.55
N ASP A 13 -23.01 -5.47 11.80
CA ASP A 13 -23.90 -4.67 10.95
C ASP A 13 -23.49 -3.18 10.97
N ALA A 14 -23.15 -2.63 12.14
CA ALA A 14 -22.66 -1.26 12.28
C ALA A 14 -21.31 -1.05 11.58
N TYR A 15 -20.41 -2.04 11.66
CA TYR A 15 -19.12 -1.99 10.95
C TYR A 15 -19.33 -2.01 9.43
N ASP A 16 -20.23 -2.85 8.93
CA ASP A 16 -20.57 -2.92 7.51
C ASP A 16 -21.26 -1.65 7.01
N GLU A 17 -22.06 -0.99 7.84
CA GLU A 17 -22.68 0.30 7.51
C GLU A 17 -21.62 1.42 7.47
N ILE A 18 -20.70 1.46 8.43
CA ILE A 18 -19.58 2.41 8.43
C ILE A 18 -18.70 2.19 7.20
N LYS A 19 -18.44 0.94 6.83
CA LYS A 19 -17.68 0.59 5.62
C LYS A 19 -18.40 1.01 4.34
N LYS A 20 -19.73 1.01 4.31
CA LYS A 20 -20.53 1.53 3.19
C LYS A 20 -20.54 3.07 3.10
N MET A 21 -20.32 3.76 4.22
CA MET A 21 -20.24 5.23 4.28
C MET A 21 -18.84 5.74 3.90
N THR A 22 -17.80 4.89 3.95
CA THR A 22 -16.48 5.26 3.45
C THR A 22 -16.51 5.35 1.92
N LYS A 23 -15.79 6.32 1.39
CA LYS A 23 -15.69 6.60 -0.04
C LYS A 23 -15.39 5.32 -0.82
N LYS A 24 -16.32 4.92 -1.68
CA LYS A 24 -16.13 3.77 -2.58
C LYS A 24 -14.98 4.10 -3.54
N ASN A 25 -14.01 3.20 -3.66
CA ASN A 25 -12.76 3.34 -4.42
C ASN A 25 -11.71 4.26 -3.76
N SER A 26 -11.49 4.09 -2.47
CA SER A 26 -10.37 4.73 -1.77
C SER A 26 -9.03 4.15 -2.24
N LYS A 27 -8.04 5.02 -2.45
CA LYS A 27 -6.74 4.65 -3.02
C LYS A 27 -5.59 5.26 -2.22
N ILE A 28 -4.62 4.43 -1.85
CA ILE A 28 -3.34 4.86 -1.28
C ILE A 28 -2.21 4.54 -2.25
N SER A 29 -1.34 5.52 -2.48
CA SER A 29 -0.10 5.30 -3.23
C SER A 29 1.13 5.40 -2.33
N LEU A 30 2.00 4.42 -2.46
CA LEU A 30 3.27 4.32 -1.73
C LEU A 30 4.42 4.56 -2.71
N ILE A 31 5.15 5.65 -2.51
CA ILE A 31 6.32 6.01 -3.32
C ILE A 31 7.56 5.42 -2.68
N GLY A 32 8.12 4.40 -3.31
CA GLY A 32 9.22 3.59 -2.81
C GLY A 32 8.76 2.19 -2.39
N ALA A 33 9.06 1.19 -3.21
CA ALA A 33 8.76 -0.22 -2.94
C ALA A 33 9.90 -0.94 -2.20
N GLY A 34 10.63 -0.23 -1.34
CA GLY A 34 11.66 -0.78 -0.47
C GLY A 34 11.07 -1.65 0.66
N GLN A 35 11.87 -1.89 1.71
CA GLN A 35 11.42 -2.68 2.87
C GLN A 35 10.23 -2.02 3.57
N ILE A 36 10.35 -0.73 3.86
CA ILE A 36 9.29 0.02 4.56
C ILE A 36 8.03 0.09 3.71
N GLY A 37 8.15 0.45 2.43
CA GLY A 37 7.00 0.55 1.52
C GLY A 37 6.26 -0.77 1.36
N GLY A 38 6.98 -1.88 1.17
CA GLY A 38 6.38 -3.22 1.06
C GLY A 38 5.68 -3.67 2.34
N THR A 39 6.32 -3.48 3.51
CA THR A 39 5.71 -3.82 4.81
C THR A 39 4.47 -2.98 5.07
N LEU A 40 4.52 -1.68 4.77
CA LEU A 40 3.38 -0.79 4.96
C LEU A 40 2.21 -1.17 4.03
N ALA A 41 2.50 -1.49 2.76
CA ALA A 41 1.50 -1.96 1.81
C ALA A 41 0.76 -3.21 2.33
N HIS A 42 1.51 -4.20 2.83
CA HIS A 42 0.94 -5.41 3.41
C HIS A 42 0.04 -5.11 4.62
N LEU A 43 0.50 -4.23 5.54
CA LEU A 43 -0.31 -3.83 6.70
C LEU A 43 -1.58 -3.07 6.32
N ILE A 44 -1.52 -2.21 5.30
CA ILE A 44 -2.71 -1.52 4.78
C ILE A 44 -3.70 -2.53 4.21
N GLY A 45 -3.20 -3.52 3.47
CA GLY A 45 -4.01 -4.59 2.90
C GLY A 45 -4.68 -5.46 3.95
N THR A 46 -3.92 -6.01 4.89
CA THR A 46 -4.44 -6.89 5.94
C THR A 46 -5.47 -6.22 6.83
N LYS A 47 -5.38 -4.90 7.01
CA LYS A 47 -6.35 -4.10 7.75
C LYS A 47 -7.50 -3.57 6.88
N GLU A 48 -7.46 -3.83 5.58
CA GLU A 48 -8.44 -3.34 4.60
C GLU A 48 -8.76 -1.85 4.76
N LEU A 49 -7.72 -1.00 4.90
CA LEU A 49 -7.89 0.43 5.13
C LEU A 49 -8.38 1.17 3.89
N VAL A 50 -8.18 0.59 2.70
CA VAL A 50 -8.53 1.15 1.39
C VAL A 50 -8.92 0.04 0.42
N ASP A 51 -9.53 0.40 -0.69
CA ASP A 51 -9.90 -0.54 -1.75
C ASP A 51 -8.73 -0.83 -2.71
N GLU A 52 -7.81 0.13 -2.88
CA GLU A 52 -6.66 0.00 -3.78
C GLU A 52 -5.37 0.55 -3.17
N VAL A 53 -4.28 -0.22 -3.31
CA VAL A 53 -2.91 0.18 -2.97
C VAL A 53 -2.05 0.14 -4.22
N VAL A 54 -1.40 1.25 -4.54
CA VAL A 54 -0.43 1.35 -5.64
C VAL A 54 0.97 1.49 -5.07
N LEU A 55 1.85 0.56 -5.41
CA LEU A 55 3.27 0.64 -5.13
C LEU A 55 3.99 1.26 -6.32
N PHE A 56 4.65 2.39 -6.11
CA PHE A 56 5.48 3.04 -7.12
C PHE A 56 6.96 2.87 -6.78
N ASP A 57 7.76 2.51 -7.77
CA ASP A 57 9.22 2.54 -7.67
C ASP A 57 9.83 2.79 -9.06
N VAL A 58 10.97 3.48 -9.10
CA VAL A 58 11.74 3.67 -10.34
C VAL A 58 12.21 2.33 -10.93
N ALA A 59 12.37 1.31 -10.10
CA ALA A 59 12.59 -0.07 -10.50
C ALA A 59 11.24 -0.81 -10.59
N SER A 60 10.59 -0.74 -11.74
CA SER A 60 9.24 -1.29 -11.96
C SER A 60 9.11 -2.77 -11.59
N GLY A 61 10.13 -3.56 -11.81
CA GLY A 61 10.16 -4.97 -11.44
C GLY A 61 9.99 -5.20 -9.94
N ILE A 62 10.58 -4.35 -9.10
CA ILE A 62 10.48 -4.44 -7.64
C ILE A 62 9.07 -4.10 -7.19
N ALA A 63 8.51 -3.00 -7.68
CA ALA A 63 7.15 -2.59 -7.33
C ALA A 63 6.11 -3.63 -7.76
N LYS A 64 6.21 -4.14 -8.99
CA LYS A 64 5.31 -5.16 -9.54
C LYS A 64 5.42 -6.49 -8.80
N GLY A 65 6.64 -6.95 -8.53
CA GLY A 65 6.88 -8.19 -7.79
C GLY A 65 6.29 -8.14 -6.39
N LYS A 66 6.57 -7.08 -5.63
CA LYS A 66 6.02 -6.91 -4.27
C LYS A 66 4.50 -6.78 -4.25
N ALA A 67 3.93 -6.02 -5.19
CA ALA A 67 2.47 -5.91 -5.30
C ALA A 67 1.83 -7.27 -5.56
N LEU A 68 2.43 -8.08 -6.43
CA LEU A 68 1.96 -9.43 -6.72
C LEU A 68 2.08 -10.36 -5.51
N ASP A 69 3.23 -10.36 -4.82
CA ASP A 69 3.45 -11.18 -3.62
C ASP A 69 2.43 -10.86 -2.53
N ILE A 70 2.18 -9.57 -2.27
CA ILE A 70 1.17 -9.14 -1.30
C ILE A 70 -0.24 -9.53 -1.76
N ALA A 71 -0.58 -9.33 -3.02
CA ALA A 71 -1.88 -9.73 -3.55
C ALA A 71 -2.12 -11.25 -3.41
N GLN A 72 -1.09 -12.07 -3.61
CA GLN A 72 -1.20 -13.52 -3.44
C GLN A 72 -1.38 -13.95 -1.97
N SER A 73 -0.83 -13.20 -1.01
CA SER A 73 -1.03 -13.49 0.42
C SER A 73 -2.49 -13.31 0.86
N SER A 74 -3.29 -12.59 0.09
CA SER A 74 -4.71 -12.37 0.39
C SER A 74 -5.52 -13.67 0.53
N SER A 75 -5.13 -14.72 -0.16
CA SER A 75 -5.76 -16.04 -0.05
C SER A 75 -5.57 -16.71 1.32
N VAL A 76 -4.51 -16.35 2.03
CA VAL A 76 -4.18 -16.84 3.38
C VAL A 76 -4.66 -15.86 4.45
N ASP A 77 -4.38 -14.57 4.25
CA ASP A 77 -4.66 -13.51 5.22
C ASP A 77 -6.13 -13.03 5.18
N GLY A 78 -6.86 -13.34 4.11
CA GLY A 78 -8.30 -13.12 4.02
C GLY A 78 -8.74 -11.68 3.75
N PHE A 79 -7.87 -10.82 3.19
CA PHE A 79 -8.22 -9.45 2.81
C PHE A 79 -8.59 -9.32 1.32
N ASN A 80 -9.36 -8.29 0.97
CA ASN A 80 -9.82 -8.01 -0.37
C ASN A 80 -9.46 -6.58 -0.81
N VAL A 81 -8.17 -6.33 -0.98
CA VAL A 81 -7.63 -5.05 -1.44
C VAL A 81 -6.90 -5.27 -2.77
N LYS A 82 -7.11 -4.38 -3.72
CA LYS A 82 -6.41 -4.43 -5.01
C LYS A 82 -5.01 -3.87 -4.88
N PHE A 83 -4.01 -4.64 -5.31
CA PHE A 83 -2.61 -4.22 -5.34
C PHE A 83 -2.11 -4.07 -6.77
N SER A 84 -1.39 -3.00 -7.04
CA SER A 84 -0.69 -2.80 -8.30
C SER A 84 0.70 -2.20 -8.05
N GLY A 85 1.65 -2.56 -8.90
CA GLY A 85 3.01 -2.01 -8.89
C GLY A 85 3.29 -1.30 -10.21
N THR A 86 3.89 -0.12 -10.16
CA THR A 86 4.15 0.72 -11.33
C THR A 86 5.44 1.53 -11.20
N ASP A 87 5.95 1.97 -12.32
CA ASP A 87 7.02 2.97 -12.48
C ASP A 87 6.50 4.25 -13.17
N ASN A 88 5.20 4.32 -13.43
CA ASN A 88 4.57 5.45 -14.11
C ASN A 88 3.81 6.32 -13.09
N TYR A 89 4.13 7.60 -13.01
CA TYR A 89 3.47 8.56 -12.13
C TYR A 89 1.98 8.76 -12.43
N LYS A 90 1.52 8.48 -13.64
CA LYS A 90 0.09 8.56 -13.98
C LYS A 90 -0.76 7.56 -13.20
N ASP A 91 -0.20 6.43 -12.83
CA ASP A 91 -0.94 5.39 -12.12
C ASP A 91 -1.23 5.75 -10.66
N ILE A 92 -0.52 6.75 -10.11
CA ILE A 92 -0.77 7.27 -8.76
C ILE A 92 -1.76 8.44 -8.73
N GLU A 93 -2.19 8.93 -9.89
CA GLU A 93 -3.20 9.98 -9.96
C GLU A 93 -4.51 9.53 -9.30
N GLY A 94 -5.20 10.49 -8.68
CA GLY A 94 -6.45 10.22 -7.98
C GLY A 94 -6.30 9.48 -6.65
N SER A 95 -5.08 9.37 -6.10
CA SER A 95 -4.87 8.82 -4.77
C SER A 95 -5.41 9.77 -3.69
N ASP A 96 -6.11 9.20 -2.71
CA ASP A 96 -6.59 9.95 -1.54
C ASP A 96 -5.45 10.27 -0.57
N VAL A 97 -4.45 9.37 -0.49
CA VAL A 97 -3.25 9.55 0.32
C VAL A 97 -2.03 9.08 -0.46
N VAL A 98 -0.96 9.86 -0.38
CA VAL A 98 0.35 9.48 -0.92
C VAL A 98 1.36 9.44 0.22
N ILE A 99 2.04 8.31 0.38
CA ILE A 99 3.05 8.10 1.41
C ILE A 99 4.40 7.90 0.73
N ILE A 100 5.36 8.76 1.05
CA ILE A 100 6.69 8.73 0.45
C ILE A 100 7.64 8.02 1.41
N THR A 101 8.14 6.86 1.01
CA THR A 101 9.16 6.08 1.70
C THR A 101 10.44 5.94 0.86
N ALA A 102 10.46 6.58 -0.32
CA ALA A 102 11.60 6.57 -1.21
C ALA A 102 12.81 7.27 -0.60
N GLY A 103 13.97 6.67 -0.75
CA GLY A 103 15.22 7.22 -0.28
C GLY A 103 16.36 6.20 -0.39
N VAL A 104 17.58 6.70 -0.49
CA VAL A 104 18.78 5.85 -0.52
C VAL A 104 19.30 5.68 0.91
N PRO A 105 19.61 4.45 1.36
CA PRO A 105 20.23 4.23 2.66
C PRO A 105 21.64 4.81 2.70
N ARG A 106 22.05 5.27 3.89
CA ARG A 106 23.40 5.80 4.12
C ARG A 106 24.46 4.73 3.86
N LYS A 107 25.46 5.06 3.06
CA LYS A 107 26.63 4.20 2.81
C LYS A 107 27.78 4.58 3.74
N PRO A 108 28.68 3.64 4.07
CA PRO A 108 29.90 3.97 4.82
C PRO A 108 30.70 5.08 4.12
N GLY A 109 31.17 6.07 4.90
CA GLY A 109 31.90 7.24 4.37
C GLY A 109 31.03 8.40 3.87
N MET A 110 29.72 8.28 3.87
CA MET A 110 28.78 9.33 3.46
C MET A 110 28.42 10.24 4.63
N SER A 111 28.53 11.56 4.43
CA SER A 111 28.06 12.53 5.42
C SER A 111 26.51 12.60 5.43
N ARG A 112 25.93 13.27 6.45
CA ARG A 112 24.48 13.53 6.50
C ARG A 112 24.04 14.47 5.38
N ASP A 113 24.87 15.44 5.05
CA ASP A 113 24.57 16.47 4.05
C ASP A 113 24.60 15.86 2.63
N ASP A 114 25.55 14.94 2.36
CA ASP A 114 25.59 14.19 1.11
C ASP A 114 24.30 13.35 0.92
N LEU A 115 23.87 12.66 1.99
CA LEU A 115 22.64 11.87 1.97
C LEU A 115 21.40 12.73 1.75
N LEU A 116 21.33 13.89 2.42
CA LEU A 116 20.25 14.86 2.25
C LEU A 116 20.19 15.36 0.80
N GLY A 117 21.33 15.69 0.21
CA GLY A 117 21.43 16.16 -1.18
C GLY A 117 20.93 15.12 -2.19
N ILE A 118 21.22 13.84 -1.96
CA ILE A 118 20.77 12.74 -2.83
C ILE A 118 19.27 12.52 -2.68
N ASN A 119 18.77 12.41 -1.45
CA ASN A 119 17.36 12.16 -1.19
C ASN A 119 16.48 13.34 -1.63
N LEU A 120 16.95 14.57 -1.50
CA LEU A 120 16.24 15.75 -2.00
C LEU A 120 16.05 15.72 -3.52
N LYS A 121 17.03 15.21 -4.27
CA LYS A 121 16.91 15.02 -5.73
C LYS A 121 15.84 13.98 -6.08
N ILE A 122 15.76 12.90 -5.31
CA ILE A 122 14.74 11.85 -5.51
C ILE A 122 13.33 12.40 -5.26
N ILE A 123 13.15 13.21 -4.21
CA ILE A 123 11.83 13.77 -3.86
C ILE A 123 11.39 14.88 -4.83
N LYS A 124 12.33 15.54 -5.50
CA LYS A 124 12.02 16.61 -6.46
C LYS A 124 11.66 16.10 -7.86
N GLN A 125 11.80 14.82 -8.13
CA GLN A 125 11.34 14.17 -9.37
C GLN A 125 9.83 13.96 -9.35
#